data_0fcc0cd12e2f2020f0f2ea4dca573017
#
_entry.id   0fcc0cd12e2f2020f0f2ea4dca573017
#
_cell.length_a   1.000
_cell.length_b   1.000
_cell.length_c   1.000
_cell.angle_alpha   90.00
_cell.angle_beta   90.00
_cell.angle_gamma   90.00
#
_symmetry.space_group_name_H-M   'P 1'
#
loop_
_entity.id
_entity.type
_entity.pdbx_description
1 polymer ?
#
loop_
_entity_poly.entity_id
_entity_poly.type
_entity_poly.pdbx_seq_one_letter_code
_entity_poly.pdbx_strand_id
1 'polypeptide(L)'
;MSKLIKTFLFASIIFAPFAASAVTVASWGGAYTESQQKAYADTYSDPSSIVFENYNGGLGEVRAQVESGSVTWDLVDVLPSDAITGCDEGLFEDISSEIAELSTPGPDGESMLEDMENNGLEYHSGWDCCVPQIFWTYVVFYDPDAFPGEKPDSMADFFDTEKFPGKRGIHTWATGVIEKAMVADGVSPNAVPTFLANQTGAIDRAFEVMDRIKDDVVFWSA
;
A
#
# COMPACT_ATOMS: atom_id res chain seq x y z
N MET A 1 16.28 70.69 37.79
CA MET A 1 16.17 70.30 36.36
C MET A 1 16.56 68.82 36.25
N SER A 2 15.53 67.96 36.22
CA SER A 2 15.70 66.51 36.16
C SER A 2 15.61 66.06 34.69
N LYS A 3 16.65 65.45 34.15
CA LYS A 3 16.65 64.86 32.79
C LYS A 3 16.15 63.45 32.88
N LEU A 4 14.92 63.20 32.37
CA LEU A 4 14.40 61.85 32.12
C LEU A 4 15.12 61.25 30.91
N ILE A 5 15.88 60.21 31.10
CA ILE A 5 16.44 59.37 30.07
C ILE A 5 15.37 58.34 29.74
N LYS A 6 14.73 58.45 28.55
CA LYS A 6 13.85 57.42 28.01
C LYS A 6 14.70 56.33 27.32
N THR A 7 14.85 55.20 27.99
CA THR A 7 15.45 54.00 27.41
C THR A 7 14.43 53.32 26.49
N PHE A 8 14.67 53.37 25.21
CA PHE A 8 13.91 52.58 24.20
C PHE A 8 14.45 51.16 24.20
N LEU A 9 13.63 50.22 24.69
CA LEU A 9 13.89 48.80 24.58
C LEU A 9 13.50 48.37 23.14
N PHE A 10 14.50 48.14 22.29
CA PHE A 10 14.29 47.52 20.98
C PHE A 10 14.10 46.01 21.24
N ALA A 11 12.85 45.50 21.17
CA ALA A 11 12.57 44.08 21.09
C ALA A 11 12.93 43.57 19.69
N SER A 12 14.09 42.95 19.54
CA SER A 12 14.46 42.25 18.32
C SER A 12 13.59 41.00 18.21
N ILE A 13 12.60 40.99 17.34
CA ILE A 13 11.87 39.80 16.95
C ILE A 13 12.84 38.97 16.12
N ILE A 14 13.38 37.92 16.72
CA ILE A 14 14.17 36.91 15.99
C ILE A 14 13.16 36.10 15.19
N PHE A 15 13.05 36.36 13.90
CA PHE A 15 12.43 35.44 12.95
C PHE A 15 13.38 34.22 12.87
N ALA A 16 13.08 33.19 13.62
CA ALA A 16 13.67 31.88 13.32
C ALA A 16 13.13 31.45 11.95
N PRO A 17 14.01 31.10 10.99
CA PRO A 17 13.51 30.49 9.77
C PRO A 17 12.79 29.20 10.17
N PHE A 18 11.52 29.06 9.80
CA PHE A 18 10.86 27.77 9.79
C PHE A 18 11.64 26.91 8.80
N ALA A 19 12.49 26.03 9.30
CA ALA A 19 12.98 24.95 8.48
C ALA A 19 11.76 24.12 8.10
N ALA A 20 11.42 24.09 6.84
CA ALA A 20 10.43 23.15 6.35
C ALA A 20 10.92 21.75 6.74
N SER A 21 10.13 21.04 7.51
CA SER A 21 10.37 19.62 7.81
C SER A 21 10.33 18.86 6.48
N ALA A 22 11.21 17.89 6.30
CA ALA A 22 11.08 16.99 5.16
C ALA A 22 9.76 16.23 5.25
N VAL A 23 9.14 15.97 4.11
CA VAL A 23 7.95 15.12 4.01
C VAL A 23 8.37 13.68 4.18
N THR A 24 7.82 13.00 5.18
CA THR A 24 8.09 11.60 5.45
C THR A 24 7.04 10.71 4.81
N VAL A 25 7.46 9.84 3.92
CA VAL A 25 6.61 8.88 3.21
C VAL A 25 6.87 7.48 3.76
N ALA A 26 5.88 6.89 4.41
CA ALA A 26 5.96 5.50 4.85
C ALA A 26 5.55 4.55 3.71
N SER A 27 6.42 3.60 3.37
CA SER A 27 6.23 2.68 2.26
C SER A 27 6.70 1.26 2.61
N TRP A 28 6.41 0.29 1.74
CA TRP A 28 6.63 -1.13 2.02
C TRP A 28 8.08 -1.61 1.87
N GLY A 29 9.00 -0.74 1.50
CA GLY A 29 10.42 -1.09 1.44
C GLY A 29 10.86 -1.76 0.14
N GLY A 30 12.09 -2.24 0.16
CA GLY A 30 12.70 -3.00 -0.94
C GLY A 30 12.73 -2.24 -2.26
N ALA A 31 12.63 -2.98 -3.35
CA ALA A 31 12.67 -2.43 -4.71
C ALA A 31 11.52 -1.44 -4.99
N TYR A 32 10.40 -1.58 -4.28
CA TYR A 32 9.27 -0.66 -4.43
C TYR A 32 9.62 0.73 -3.91
N THR A 33 10.07 0.86 -2.67
CA THR A 33 10.52 2.16 -2.12
C THR A 33 11.68 2.75 -2.93
N GLU A 34 12.61 1.90 -3.40
CA GLU A 34 13.69 2.36 -4.28
C GLU A 34 13.16 2.94 -5.60
N SER A 35 12.10 2.37 -6.15
CA SER A 35 11.45 2.90 -7.35
C SER A 35 10.78 4.24 -7.10
N GLN A 36 10.10 4.40 -5.95
CA GLN A 36 9.50 5.66 -5.53
C GLN A 36 10.56 6.75 -5.30
N GLN A 37 11.67 6.40 -4.65
CA GLN A 37 12.80 7.31 -4.48
C GLN A 37 13.27 7.85 -5.83
N LYS A 38 13.48 6.98 -6.81
CA LYS A 38 13.95 7.35 -8.16
C LYS A 38 12.92 8.12 -8.97
N ALA A 39 11.63 7.75 -8.87
CA ALA A 39 10.58 8.33 -9.68
C ALA A 39 10.04 9.63 -9.10
N TYR A 40 9.98 9.77 -7.79
CA TYR A 40 9.36 10.91 -7.12
C TYR A 40 10.40 11.81 -6.45
N ALA A 41 11.12 11.32 -5.45
CA ALA A 41 12.02 12.17 -4.66
C ALA A 41 13.18 12.72 -5.49
N ASP A 42 13.89 11.88 -6.26
CA ASP A 42 15.06 12.29 -7.04
C ASP A 42 14.69 13.25 -8.19
N THR A 43 13.43 13.24 -8.61
CA THR A 43 12.93 14.13 -9.67
C THR A 43 12.24 15.38 -9.14
N TYR A 44 11.98 15.44 -7.84
CA TYR A 44 11.37 16.62 -7.22
C TYR A 44 12.34 17.79 -7.20
N SER A 45 11.81 19.02 -7.14
CA SER A 45 12.61 20.25 -7.19
C SER A 45 13.61 20.38 -6.02
N ASP A 46 13.29 19.77 -4.87
CA ASP A 46 14.18 19.62 -3.73
C ASP A 46 14.15 18.16 -3.26
N PRO A 47 15.00 17.28 -3.80
CA PRO A 47 15.04 15.87 -3.42
C PRO A 47 15.27 15.61 -1.93
N SER A 48 15.93 16.53 -1.23
CA SER A 48 16.21 16.42 0.20
C SER A 48 14.99 16.67 1.10
N SER A 49 13.91 17.21 0.51
CA SER A 49 12.66 17.46 1.22
C SER A 49 11.73 16.25 1.30
N ILE A 50 12.09 15.10 0.71
CA ILE A 50 11.31 13.86 0.76
C ILE A 50 12.16 12.75 1.37
N VAL A 51 11.64 12.11 2.41
CA VAL A 51 12.28 11.00 3.11
C VAL A 51 11.37 9.80 3.11
N PHE A 52 11.89 8.62 2.79
CA PHE A 52 11.14 7.37 2.86
C PHE A 52 11.47 6.61 4.14
N GLU A 53 10.43 6.13 4.81
CA GLU A 53 10.51 5.15 5.89
C GLU A 53 9.82 3.85 5.47
N ASN A 54 10.35 2.70 5.88
CA ASN A 54 9.76 1.42 5.54
C ASN A 54 8.93 0.89 6.70
N TYR A 55 7.75 0.35 6.38
CA TYR A 55 6.86 -0.29 7.34
C TYR A 55 6.25 -1.59 6.75
N ASN A 56 5.60 -2.39 7.57
CA ASN A 56 5.07 -3.70 7.14
C ASN A 56 3.61 -3.69 6.68
N GLY A 57 3.04 -2.51 6.44
CA GLY A 57 1.62 -2.38 6.06
C GLY A 57 0.66 -2.46 7.25
N GLY A 58 -0.63 -2.27 6.95
CA GLY A 58 -1.72 -2.25 7.94
C GLY A 58 -1.81 -0.93 8.71
N LEU A 59 -2.89 -0.79 9.49
CA LEU A 59 -3.22 0.46 10.20
C LEU A 59 -2.66 0.54 11.62
N GLY A 60 -1.98 -0.48 12.12
CA GLY A 60 -1.57 -0.53 13.53
C GLY A 60 -0.66 0.61 13.95
N GLU A 61 0.36 0.90 13.15
CA GLU A 61 1.33 1.98 13.42
C GLU A 61 0.73 3.36 13.14
N VAL A 62 -0.05 3.49 12.07
CA VAL A 62 -0.81 4.73 11.77
C VAL A 62 -1.71 5.09 12.94
N ARG A 63 -2.51 4.14 13.43
CA ARG A 63 -3.41 4.35 14.57
C ARG A 63 -2.63 4.76 15.82
N ALA A 64 -1.51 4.11 16.12
CA ALA A 64 -0.70 4.44 17.27
C ALA A 64 -0.15 5.87 17.22
N GLN A 65 0.28 6.35 16.05
CA GLN A 65 0.74 7.72 15.86
C GLN A 65 -0.40 8.73 16.04
N VAL A 66 -1.56 8.50 15.42
CA VAL A 66 -2.73 9.39 15.52
C VAL A 66 -3.26 9.45 16.96
N GLU A 67 -3.48 8.31 17.61
CA GLU A 67 -3.98 8.23 18.98
C GLU A 67 -3.05 8.87 20.01
N SER A 68 -1.73 8.78 19.79
CA SER A 68 -0.75 9.43 20.66
C SER A 68 -0.59 10.93 20.41
N GLY A 69 -1.12 11.45 19.31
CA GLY A 69 -0.91 12.83 18.85
C GLY A 69 0.54 13.11 18.43
N SER A 70 1.31 12.06 18.08
CA SER A 70 2.71 12.16 17.68
C SER A 70 2.88 11.57 16.27
N VAL A 71 2.29 12.23 15.29
CA VAL A 71 2.36 11.84 13.87
C VAL A 71 3.73 12.24 13.32
N THR A 72 4.43 11.27 12.74
CA THR A 72 5.74 11.44 12.11
C THR A 72 5.73 11.12 10.62
N TRP A 73 4.69 10.47 10.12
CA TRP A 73 4.47 10.18 8.73
C TRP A 73 3.49 11.17 8.11
N ASP A 74 3.90 11.83 7.05
CA ASP A 74 3.05 12.77 6.33
C ASP A 74 2.21 12.06 5.26
N LEU A 75 2.78 11.03 4.63
CA LEU A 75 2.11 10.18 3.65
C LEU A 75 2.36 8.71 3.99
N VAL A 76 1.41 7.85 3.67
CA VAL A 76 1.57 6.41 3.89
C VAL A 76 0.94 5.60 2.76
N ASP A 77 1.68 4.63 2.24
CA ASP A 77 1.18 3.66 1.28
C ASP A 77 0.34 2.60 2.00
N VAL A 78 -0.90 2.44 1.63
CA VAL A 78 -1.82 1.47 2.24
C VAL A 78 -2.52 0.63 1.19
N LEU A 79 -3.02 -0.52 1.59
CA LEU A 79 -3.92 -1.31 0.76
C LEU A 79 -5.29 -0.62 0.65
N PRO A 80 -6.07 -0.84 -0.43
CA PRO A 80 -7.41 -0.26 -0.56
C PRO A 80 -8.33 -0.53 0.64
N SER A 81 -8.25 -1.73 1.23
CA SER A 81 -9.02 -2.08 2.45
C SER A 81 -8.61 -1.26 3.65
N ASP A 82 -7.32 -0.99 3.81
CA ASP A 82 -6.79 -0.17 4.89
C ASP A 82 -7.11 1.31 4.65
N ALA A 83 -7.07 1.77 3.39
CA ALA A 83 -7.48 3.12 3.03
C ALA A 83 -8.92 3.39 3.44
N ILE A 84 -9.86 2.52 3.03
CA ILE A 84 -11.29 2.64 3.38
C ILE A 84 -11.46 2.66 4.90
N THR A 85 -10.87 1.70 5.60
CA THR A 85 -10.98 1.59 7.07
C THR A 85 -10.37 2.81 7.76
N GLY A 86 -9.20 3.26 7.32
CA GLY A 86 -8.52 4.42 7.90
C GLY A 86 -9.26 5.73 7.67
N CYS A 87 -9.91 5.90 6.50
CA CYS A 87 -10.79 7.03 6.24
C CYS A 87 -12.01 7.01 7.16
N ASP A 88 -12.71 5.88 7.26
CA ASP A 88 -13.90 5.73 8.09
C ASP A 88 -13.60 5.94 9.59
N GLU A 89 -12.43 5.56 10.04
CA GLU A 89 -11.96 5.76 11.42
C GLU A 89 -11.37 7.16 11.67
N GLY A 90 -11.21 7.99 10.65
CA GLY A 90 -10.61 9.33 10.74
C GLY A 90 -9.12 9.31 11.07
N LEU A 91 -8.41 8.28 10.59
CA LEU A 91 -6.95 8.16 10.72
C LEU A 91 -6.20 8.95 9.64
N PHE A 92 -6.87 9.26 8.55
CA PHE A 92 -6.34 10.02 7.41
C PHE A 92 -7.08 11.34 7.27
N GLU A 93 -6.38 12.36 6.81
CA GLU A 93 -6.94 13.67 6.52
C GLU A 93 -7.81 13.63 5.26
N ASP A 94 -8.83 14.49 5.22
CA ASP A 94 -9.63 14.74 4.02
C ASP A 94 -8.77 15.55 3.01
N ILE A 95 -8.52 14.95 1.84
CA ILE A 95 -7.76 15.54 0.73
C ILE A 95 -8.64 15.79 -0.51
N SER A 96 -9.94 15.96 -0.31
CA SER A 96 -10.89 16.19 -1.42
C SER A 96 -10.56 17.42 -2.27
N SER A 97 -9.93 18.45 -1.66
CA SER A 97 -9.46 19.62 -2.41
C SER A 97 -8.29 19.31 -3.34
N GLU A 98 -7.34 18.50 -2.90
CA GLU A 98 -6.20 18.03 -3.67
C GLU A 98 -6.65 17.08 -4.79
N ILE A 99 -7.59 16.19 -4.48
CA ILE A 99 -8.22 15.30 -5.48
C ILE A 99 -8.93 16.12 -6.57
N ALA A 100 -9.62 17.20 -6.18
CA ALA A 100 -10.26 18.09 -7.13
C ALA A 100 -9.24 18.78 -8.07
N GLU A 101 -8.04 19.08 -7.60
CA GLU A 101 -6.95 19.58 -8.43
C GLU A 101 -6.45 18.52 -9.43
N LEU A 102 -6.34 17.24 -9.00
CA LEU A 102 -5.96 16.12 -9.87
C LEU A 102 -7.01 15.85 -10.97
N SER A 103 -8.26 16.26 -10.76
CA SER A 103 -9.35 16.16 -11.73
C SER A 103 -9.33 17.30 -12.77
N THR A 104 -8.47 18.30 -12.61
CA THR A 104 -8.36 19.43 -13.54
C THR A 104 -7.56 19.00 -14.77
N PRO A 105 -8.11 19.15 -16.00
CA PRO A 105 -7.40 18.79 -17.21
C PRO A 105 -6.08 19.55 -17.37
N GLY A 106 -5.03 18.80 -17.70
CA GLY A 106 -3.72 19.33 -18.06
C GLY A 106 -3.70 19.99 -19.46
N PRO A 107 -2.52 20.41 -19.92
CA PRO A 107 -2.35 21.06 -21.25
C PRO A 107 -2.71 20.13 -22.44
N ASP A 108 -2.68 18.82 -22.25
CA ASP A 108 -3.07 17.78 -23.19
C ASP A 108 -4.58 17.51 -23.23
N GLY A 109 -5.35 18.06 -22.28
CA GLY A 109 -6.78 17.92 -22.16
C GLY A 109 -7.24 16.74 -21.31
N GLU A 110 -6.33 15.94 -20.75
CA GLU A 110 -6.63 14.87 -19.79
C GLU A 110 -6.31 15.33 -18.37
N SER A 111 -7.09 14.89 -17.41
CA SER A 111 -6.77 15.07 -15.99
C SER A 111 -5.86 13.94 -15.50
N MET A 112 -5.16 14.16 -14.40
CA MET A 112 -4.33 13.10 -13.80
C MET A 112 -5.17 11.91 -13.37
N LEU A 113 -6.39 12.10 -12.88
CA LEU A 113 -7.29 10.99 -12.53
C LEU A 113 -7.71 10.17 -13.76
N GLU A 114 -7.99 10.82 -14.89
CA GLU A 114 -8.30 10.13 -16.15
C GLU A 114 -7.09 9.33 -16.67
N ASP A 115 -5.89 9.90 -16.59
CA ASP A 115 -4.66 9.18 -16.94
C ASP A 115 -4.43 7.96 -16.02
N MET A 116 -4.66 8.09 -14.73
CA MET A 116 -4.59 6.98 -13.77
C MET A 116 -5.60 5.87 -14.13
N GLU A 117 -6.85 6.20 -14.41
CA GLU A 117 -7.90 5.24 -14.81
C GLU A 117 -7.55 4.56 -16.14
N ASN A 118 -7.07 5.31 -17.13
CA ASN A 118 -6.63 4.77 -18.42
C ASN A 118 -5.45 3.79 -18.29
N ASN A 119 -4.66 3.92 -17.24
CA ASN A 119 -3.56 3.03 -16.89
C ASN A 119 -3.94 1.93 -15.88
N GLY A 120 -5.23 1.76 -15.58
CA GLY A 120 -5.74 0.68 -14.74
C GLY A 120 -5.70 0.95 -13.25
N LEU A 121 -5.49 2.19 -12.83
CA LEU A 121 -5.59 2.65 -11.46
C LEU A 121 -7.00 3.23 -11.26
N GLU A 122 -7.92 2.41 -10.78
CA GLU A 122 -9.30 2.85 -10.54
C GLU A 122 -9.37 3.75 -9.30
N TYR A 123 -9.81 5.00 -9.50
CA TYR A 123 -10.21 5.89 -8.42
C TYR A 123 -11.69 5.67 -8.10
N HIS A 124 -11.98 5.33 -6.86
CA HIS A 124 -13.36 5.20 -6.41
C HIS A 124 -13.85 6.54 -5.86
N SER A 125 -14.86 7.11 -6.49
CA SER A 125 -15.52 8.32 -6.00
C SER A 125 -16.04 8.11 -4.56
N GLY A 126 -15.64 8.98 -3.65
CA GLY A 126 -15.90 8.85 -2.21
C GLY A 126 -14.69 8.41 -1.39
N TRP A 127 -13.53 8.25 -1.99
CA TRP A 127 -12.26 8.14 -1.29
C TRP A 127 -11.65 9.53 -1.09
N ASP A 128 -12.20 10.28 -0.15
CA ASP A 128 -11.83 11.68 0.08
C ASP A 128 -10.49 11.84 0.82
N CYS A 129 -9.84 10.74 1.24
CA CYS A 129 -8.60 10.74 2.01
C CYS A 129 -7.46 9.94 1.37
N CYS A 130 -7.62 9.43 0.17
CA CYS A 130 -6.59 8.67 -0.53
C CYS A 130 -6.75 8.72 -2.05
N VAL A 131 -5.64 8.45 -2.74
CA VAL A 131 -5.60 8.31 -4.20
C VAL A 131 -4.91 7.00 -4.57
N PRO A 132 -5.31 6.32 -5.67
CA PRO A 132 -4.61 5.16 -6.16
C PRO A 132 -3.22 5.56 -6.66
N GLN A 133 -2.23 4.72 -6.41
CA GLN A 133 -0.85 5.00 -6.80
C GLN A 133 -0.25 3.89 -7.66
N ILE A 134 -0.52 2.63 -7.31
CA ILE A 134 0.07 1.46 -7.95
C ILE A 134 -0.90 0.29 -7.92
N PHE A 135 -0.75 -0.60 -8.88
CA PHE A 135 -1.29 -1.96 -8.79
C PHE A 135 -0.15 -2.96 -8.81
N TRP A 136 -0.37 -4.14 -8.21
CA TRP A 136 0.57 -5.25 -8.27
C TRP A 136 -0.16 -6.55 -8.59
N THR A 137 0.62 -7.53 -9.02
CA THR A 137 0.10 -8.85 -9.33
C THR A 137 0.84 -9.90 -8.54
N TYR A 138 0.11 -10.81 -7.91
CA TYR A 138 0.69 -12.03 -7.39
C TYR A 138 0.94 -13.00 -8.56
N VAL A 139 2.17 -13.44 -8.68
CA VAL A 139 2.57 -14.47 -9.64
C VAL A 139 3.02 -15.73 -8.90
N VAL A 140 2.72 -16.90 -9.47
CA VAL A 140 3.28 -18.16 -9.01
C VAL A 140 4.39 -18.54 -9.98
N PHE A 141 5.56 -18.86 -9.45
CA PHE A 141 6.69 -19.31 -10.23
C PHE A 141 7.33 -20.53 -9.57
N TYR A 142 8.09 -21.29 -10.34
CA TYR A 142 8.80 -22.46 -9.87
C TYR A 142 10.11 -22.62 -10.64
N ASP A 143 11.05 -23.40 -10.10
CA ASP A 143 12.26 -23.80 -10.80
C ASP A 143 11.90 -24.91 -11.81
N PRO A 144 12.02 -24.69 -13.11
CA PRO A 144 11.68 -25.68 -14.13
C PRO A 144 12.57 -26.94 -14.09
N ASP A 145 13.76 -26.86 -13.51
CA ASP A 145 14.68 -27.98 -13.38
C ASP A 145 14.26 -28.90 -12.22
N ALA A 146 13.47 -28.40 -11.27
CA ALA A 146 12.88 -29.23 -10.21
C ALA A 146 11.84 -30.23 -10.74
N PHE A 147 11.28 -29.97 -11.93
CA PHE A 147 10.24 -30.80 -12.55
C PHE A 147 10.67 -31.20 -13.97
N PRO A 148 11.55 -32.22 -14.12
CA PRO A 148 12.07 -32.63 -15.43
C PRO A 148 11.03 -33.29 -16.35
N GLY A 149 9.89 -33.73 -15.78
CA GLY A 149 8.75 -34.33 -16.50
C GLY A 149 7.63 -33.34 -16.75
N GLU A 150 6.44 -33.69 -16.29
CA GLU A 150 5.28 -32.80 -16.27
C GLU A 150 5.56 -31.59 -15.37
N LYS A 151 5.13 -30.40 -15.78
CA LYS A 151 5.35 -29.15 -15.06
C LYS A 151 4.04 -28.64 -14.48
N PRO A 152 4.06 -28.00 -13.28
CA PRO A 152 2.86 -27.35 -12.75
C PRO A 152 2.46 -26.23 -13.71
N ASP A 153 1.16 -26.17 -14.07
CA ASP A 153 0.60 -25.19 -14.99
C ASP A 153 -0.71 -24.56 -14.49
N SER A 154 -1.16 -25.00 -13.35
CA SER A 154 -2.43 -24.53 -12.74
C SER A 154 -2.27 -24.18 -11.26
N MET A 155 -3.25 -23.44 -10.73
CA MET A 155 -3.30 -23.18 -9.31
C MET A 155 -3.58 -24.47 -8.50
N ALA A 156 -4.30 -25.43 -9.06
CA ALA A 156 -4.50 -26.74 -8.44
C ALA A 156 -3.16 -27.48 -8.23
N ASP A 157 -2.25 -27.41 -9.21
CA ASP A 157 -0.94 -28.03 -9.10
C ASP A 157 -0.07 -27.38 -8.01
N PHE A 158 -0.25 -26.09 -7.74
CA PHE A 158 0.42 -25.43 -6.61
C PHE A 158 0.02 -26.07 -5.27
N PHE A 159 -1.23 -26.52 -5.12
CA PHE A 159 -1.75 -27.15 -3.90
C PHE A 159 -1.65 -28.68 -3.92
N ASP A 160 -1.06 -29.29 -4.93
CA ASP A 160 -0.82 -30.72 -5.05
C ASP A 160 0.66 -31.06 -4.79
N THR A 161 1.00 -31.30 -3.52
CA THR A 161 2.38 -31.66 -3.12
C THR A 161 2.72 -33.12 -3.36
N GLU A 162 1.74 -33.98 -3.67
CA GLU A 162 1.97 -35.37 -4.06
C GLU A 162 2.45 -35.45 -5.50
N LYS A 163 1.79 -34.76 -6.41
CA LYS A 163 2.17 -34.69 -7.83
C LYS A 163 3.39 -33.82 -8.07
N PHE A 164 3.47 -32.68 -7.40
CA PHE A 164 4.56 -31.72 -7.51
C PHE A 164 5.21 -31.50 -6.14
N PRO A 165 6.11 -32.37 -5.70
CA PRO A 165 6.73 -32.29 -4.38
C PRO A 165 7.63 -31.07 -4.25
N GLY A 166 7.74 -30.55 -3.01
CA GLY A 166 8.60 -29.41 -2.67
C GLY A 166 7.89 -28.37 -1.82
N LYS A 167 8.65 -27.41 -1.33
CA LYS A 167 8.14 -26.34 -0.47
C LYS A 167 7.33 -25.31 -1.25
N ARG A 168 6.34 -24.71 -0.57
CA ARG A 168 5.47 -23.66 -1.08
C ARG A 168 5.79 -22.34 -0.38
N GLY A 169 6.42 -21.40 -1.11
CA GLY A 169 6.61 -20.04 -0.62
C GLY A 169 5.29 -19.28 -0.61
N ILE A 170 4.84 -18.85 0.54
CA ILE A 170 3.58 -18.09 0.70
C ILE A 170 3.87 -16.83 1.49
N HIS A 171 3.33 -15.69 1.03
CA HIS A 171 3.40 -14.44 1.77
C HIS A 171 2.60 -14.53 3.07
N THR A 172 3.04 -13.82 4.11
CA THR A 172 2.38 -13.82 5.43
C THR A 172 1.02 -13.12 5.43
N TRP A 173 0.67 -12.40 4.39
CA TRP A 173 -0.65 -11.77 4.26
C TRP A 173 -1.71 -12.77 3.78
N ALA A 174 -2.92 -12.64 4.30
CA ALA A 174 -4.06 -13.45 3.86
C ALA A 174 -4.50 -13.11 2.42
N THR A 175 -4.37 -11.85 2.03
CA THR A 175 -4.70 -11.34 0.69
C THR A 175 -3.91 -12.09 -0.40
N GLY A 176 -4.61 -12.57 -1.40
CA GLY A 176 -4.05 -13.35 -2.49
C GLY A 176 -3.82 -14.83 -2.16
N VAL A 177 -3.80 -15.24 -0.90
CA VAL A 177 -3.65 -16.66 -0.52
C VAL A 177 -5.01 -17.35 -0.51
N ILE A 178 -6.00 -16.74 0.09
CA ILE A 178 -7.39 -17.24 0.14
C ILE A 178 -7.95 -17.36 -1.28
N GLU A 179 -7.75 -16.35 -2.10
CA GLU A 179 -8.19 -16.34 -3.49
C GLU A 179 -7.54 -17.46 -4.31
N LYS A 180 -6.24 -17.68 -4.14
CA LYS A 180 -5.52 -18.78 -4.79
C LYS A 180 -6.06 -20.13 -4.38
N ALA A 181 -6.37 -20.31 -3.09
CA ALA A 181 -6.97 -21.55 -2.59
C ALA A 181 -8.34 -21.80 -3.27
N MET A 182 -9.16 -20.78 -3.44
CA MET A 182 -10.45 -20.93 -4.13
C MET A 182 -10.29 -21.25 -5.61
N VAL A 183 -9.34 -20.64 -6.29
CA VAL A 183 -9.03 -20.97 -7.69
C VAL A 183 -8.54 -22.42 -7.80
N ALA A 184 -7.68 -22.86 -6.90
CA ALA A 184 -7.20 -24.25 -6.84
C ALA A 184 -8.34 -25.25 -6.64
N ASP A 185 -9.40 -24.84 -5.92
CA ASP A 185 -10.57 -25.67 -5.67
C ASP A 185 -11.69 -25.53 -6.73
N GLY A 186 -11.34 -24.92 -7.87
CA GLY A 186 -12.15 -24.85 -9.07
C GLY A 186 -13.12 -23.66 -9.16
N VAL A 187 -13.02 -22.67 -8.28
CA VAL A 187 -13.74 -21.41 -8.44
C VAL A 187 -13.08 -20.60 -9.54
N SER A 188 -13.88 -20.12 -10.50
CA SER A 188 -13.35 -19.26 -11.56
C SER A 188 -12.72 -17.99 -10.96
N PRO A 189 -11.54 -17.56 -11.40
CA PRO A 189 -10.86 -16.35 -10.86
C PRO A 189 -11.78 -15.13 -10.77
N ASN A 190 -12.56 -14.86 -11.80
CA ASN A 190 -13.50 -13.74 -11.84
C ASN A 190 -14.69 -13.88 -10.86
N ALA A 191 -14.97 -15.08 -10.40
CA ALA A 191 -16.06 -15.35 -9.46
C ALA A 191 -15.60 -15.35 -8.00
N VAL A 192 -14.29 -15.41 -7.72
CA VAL A 192 -13.73 -15.53 -6.37
C VAL A 192 -14.23 -14.43 -5.43
N PRO A 193 -14.19 -13.13 -5.78
CA PRO A 193 -14.65 -12.08 -4.87
C PRO A 193 -16.12 -12.26 -4.47
N THR A 194 -16.99 -12.50 -5.46
CA THR A 194 -18.43 -12.73 -5.23
C THR A 194 -18.68 -14.02 -4.43
N PHE A 195 -17.90 -15.06 -4.70
CA PHE A 195 -17.97 -16.34 -3.98
C PHE A 195 -17.62 -16.16 -2.51
N LEU A 196 -16.49 -15.52 -2.22
CA LEU A 196 -16.03 -15.27 -0.85
C LEU A 196 -17.01 -14.39 -0.06
N ALA A 197 -17.58 -13.37 -0.71
CA ALA A 197 -18.52 -12.45 -0.07
C ALA A 197 -19.90 -13.07 0.23
N ASN A 198 -20.38 -13.99 -0.60
CA ASN A 198 -21.79 -14.43 -0.55
C ASN A 198 -21.98 -15.90 -0.21
N GLN A 199 -20.95 -16.74 -0.34
CA GLN A 199 -21.09 -18.18 -0.08
C GLN A 199 -20.79 -18.50 1.37
N THR A 200 -21.77 -19.00 2.10
CA THR A 200 -21.58 -19.50 3.47
C THR A 200 -20.53 -20.62 3.48
N GLY A 201 -19.54 -20.52 4.38
CA GLY A 201 -18.45 -21.50 4.52
C GLY A 201 -17.34 -21.36 3.47
N ALA A 202 -17.34 -20.30 2.64
CA ALA A 202 -16.31 -20.10 1.64
C ALA A 202 -14.90 -19.96 2.26
N ILE A 203 -14.80 -19.30 3.38
CA ILE A 203 -13.52 -19.12 4.11
C ILE A 203 -13.05 -20.45 4.69
N ASP A 204 -13.94 -21.23 5.31
CA ASP A 204 -13.60 -22.56 5.84
C ASP A 204 -13.09 -23.47 4.72
N ARG A 205 -13.76 -23.43 3.56
CA ARG A 205 -13.34 -24.17 2.36
C ARG A 205 -11.96 -23.74 1.87
N ALA A 206 -11.63 -22.43 1.93
CA ALA A 206 -10.29 -21.98 1.59
C ALA A 206 -9.24 -22.53 2.54
N PHE A 207 -9.52 -22.56 3.83
CA PHE A 207 -8.63 -23.15 4.82
C PHE A 207 -8.45 -24.66 4.62
N GLU A 208 -9.50 -25.40 4.26
CA GLU A 208 -9.38 -26.84 3.92
C GLU A 208 -8.41 -27.07 2.74
N VAL A 209 -8.42 -26.18 1.74
CA VAL A 209 -7.46 -26.26 0.63
C VAL A 209 -6.04 -25.93 1.09
N MET A 210 -5.88 -24.90 1.91
CA MET A 210 -4.58 -24.50 2.45
C MET A 210 -3.99 -25.57 3.36
N ASP A 211 -4.81 -26.29 4.11
CA ASP A 211 -4.40 -27.41 4.96
C ASP A 211 -3.74 -28.57 4.19
N ARG A 212 -4.04 -28.72 2.90
CA ARG A 212 -3.40 -29.74 2.03
C ARG A 212 -1.88 -29.58 1.94
N ILE A 213 -1.39 -28.36 2.10
CA ILE A 213 0.03 -28.00 1.91
C ILE A 213 0.71 -27.48 3.18
N LYS A 214 0.02 -27.41 4.31
CA LYS A 214 0.48 -26.73 5.54
C LYS A 214 1.87 -27.15 6.01
N ASP A 215 2.21 -28.43 5.85
CA ASP A 215 3.49 -29.00 6.29
C ASP A 215 4.65 -28.64 5.32
N ASP A 216 4.30 -28.15 4.13
CA ASP A 216 5.24 -27.78 3.08
C ASP A 216 5.36 -26.26 2.87
N VAL A 217 4.63 -25.47 3.65
CA VAL A 217 4.69 -23.98 3.52
C VAL A 217 5.96 -23.42 4.15
N VAL A 218 6.54 -22.47 3.44
CA VAL A 218 7.56 -21.54 3.95
C VAL A 218 7.00 -20.14 3.80
N PHE A 219 6.77 -19.49 4.93
CA PHE A 219 6.30 -18.10 4.91
C PHE A 219 7.44 -17.12 4.65
N TRP A 220 7.15 -16.10 3.89
CA TRP A 220 8.04 -14.96 3.66
C TRP A 220 7.30 -13.64 3.86
N SER A 221 8.02 -12.61 4.26
CA SER A 221 7.58 -11.22 4.32
C SER A 221 8.58 -10.34 3.55
N ALA A 222 8.15 -9.19 3.09
CA ALA A 222 9.04 -8.25 2.40
C ALA A 222 10.16 -7.76 3.30
#